data_a1cae92355c3ca74a1138fe016f060e3
#
_entry.id   a1cae92355c3ca74a1138fe016f060e3
#
_cell.length_a   1.000
_cell.length_b   1.000
_cell.length_c   1.000
_cell.angle_alpha   90.00
_cell.angle_beta   90.00
_cell.angle_gamma   90.00
#
_symmetry.space_group_name_H-M   'P 1'
#
loop_
_entity.id
_entity.type
_entity.pdbx_description
1 polymer ?
#
loop_
_entity_poly.entity_id
_entity_poly.type
_entity_poly.pdbx_seq_one_letter_code
_entity_poly.pdbx_strand_id
1 'polypeptide(L)'
;MTRSPGADPEPATGALAGAPLRSADRVYARVKAMAVFYRLRPSERINEVELARRLGVSRTPLREALNRLAAEGFLEATVNRGYSVLPLDPKRVLTLYEYRATLEIGALRLAAERADEGGLDQLDALARRTQHSTGQDALAQLAADEAFHTHLVALADNAEMLRSLRSLNERMRFIRWIDLDKGQPGHWTDEHATMVALLRARDAGAGAALMQAHITRRLDRITEMIRAGFAEIYTGNALAARILGDAA
;
A
#
# COMPACT_ATOMS: atom_id res chain seq x y z
N MET A 1 15.48 -25.76 60.12
CA MET A 1 16.23 -24.92 59.18
C MET A 1 16.03 -25.52 57.78
N THR A 2 14.99 -25.13 57.10
CA THR A 2 14.64 -25.59 55.74
C THR A 2 14.68 -24.36 54.83
N ARG A 3 15.63 -24.40 53.86
CA ARG A 3 15.76 -23.37 52.81
C ARG A 3 14.70 -23.60 51.75
N SER A 4 13.94 -22.56 51.44
CA SER A 4 13.08 -22.49 50.22
C SER A 4 13.93 -22.39 48.96
N PRO A 5 13.52 -23.04 47.84
CA PRO A 5 14.17 -22.88 46.58
C PRO A 5 13.78 -21.54 45.89
N GLY A 6 14.78 -20.95 45.24
CA GLY A 6 14.68 -19.69 44.55
C GLY A 6 13.72 -19.73 43.36
N ALA A 7 13.05 -18.63 43.18
CA ALA A 7 12.26 -18.37 41.97
C ALA A 7 13.20 -18.01 40.81
N ASP A 8 13.01 -18.70 39.70
CA ASP A 8 13.62 -18.35 38.41
C ASP A 8 13.11 -17.01 37.91
N PRO A 9 13.95 -16.16 37.31
CA PRO A 9 13.48 -14.91 36.72
C PRO A 9 12.75 -15.20 35.40
N GLU A 10 11.50 -14.70 35.32
CA GLU A 10 10.74 -14.64 34.07
C GLU A 10 11.53 -13.90 32.97
N PRO A 11 11.46 -14.35 31.70
CA PRO A 11 12.07 -13.61 30.60
C PRO A 11 11.28 -12.32 30.37
N ALA A 12 11.97 -11.20 30.50
CA ALA A 12 11.47 -9.89 30.15
C ALA A 12 11.09 -9.85 28.65
N THR A 13 9.82 -10.00 28.35
CA THR A 13 9.21 -9.63 27.07
C THR A 13 9.28 -8.11 26.92
N GLY A 14 10.43 -7.64 26.42
CA GLY A 14 10.62 -6.25 25.99
C GLY A 14 9.76 -5.97 24.77
N ALA A 15 8.47 -5.67 24.98
CA ALA A 15 7.66 -4.98 24.02
C ALA A 15 8.31 -3.61 23.77
N LEU A 16 8.82 -3.40 22.56
CA LEU A 16 9.13 -2.07 22.06
C LEU A 16 7.81 -1.28 22.00
N ALA A 17 7.42 -0.72 23.13
CA ALA A 17 6.36 0.27 23.21
C ALA A 17 6.85 1.50 22.45
N GLY A 18 6.46 1.61 21.17
CA GLY A 18 6.67 2.80 20.36
C GLY A 18 6.14 4.01 21.13
N ALA A 19 6.92 5.09 21.15
CA ALA A 19 6.50 6.36 21.74
C ALA A 19 5.10 6.72 21.24
N PRO A 20 4.20 7.26 22.10
CA PRO A 20 2.85 7.60 21.68
C PRO A 20 2.92 8.58 20.51
N LEU A 21 2.34 8.18 19.36
CA LEU A 21 2.28 9.01 18.16
C LEU A 21 1.79 10.41 18.53
N ARG A 22 2.49 11.44 18.07
CA ARG A 22 2.07 12.82 18.24
C ARG A 22 0.64 13.01 17.73
N SER A 23 -0.12 13.91 18.32
CA SER A 23 -1.50 14.19 17.91
C SER A 23 -1.60 14.44 16.38
N ALA A 24 -0.63 15.18 15.81
CA ALA A 24 -0.53 15.44 14.38
C ALA A 24 -0.35 14.16 13.54
N ASP A 25 0.47 13.19 13.98
CA ASP A 25 0.69 11.95 13.25
C ASP A 25 -0.55 11.06 13.25
N ARG A 26 -1.32 11.04 14.34
CA ARG A 26 -2.62 10.33 14.38
C ARG A 26 -3.64 10.96 13.44
N VAL A 27 -3.71 12.29 13.41
CA VAL A 27 -4.59 13.03 12.50
C VAL A 27 -4.19 12.75 11.05
N TYR A 28 -2.88 12.83 10.75
CA TYR A 28 -2.33 12.51 9.44
C TYR A 28 -2.73 11.09 8.99
N ALA A 29 -2.47 10.07 9.80
CA ALA A 29 -2.80 8.68 9.46
C ALA A 29 -4.31 8.50 9.18
N ARG A 30 -5.16 9.12 10.01
CA ARG A 30 -6.62 9.04 9.84
C ARG A 30 -7.10 9.76 8.59
N VAL A 31 -6.62 10.97 8.31
CA VAL A 31 -7.00 11.73 7.10
C VAL A 31 -6.44 11.05 5.85
N LYS A 32 -5.21 10.49 5.91
CA LYS A 32 -4.62 9.69 4.84
C LYS A 32 -5.51 8.51 4.48
N ALA A 33 -5.94 7.72 5.46
CA ALA A 33 -6.83 6.59 5.22
C ALA A 33 -8.17 7.06 4.59
N MET A 34 -8.73 8.18 5.05
CA MET A 34 -9.96 8.75 4.45
C MET A 34 -9.75 9.17 3.00
N ALA A 35 -8.59 9.74 2.64
CA ALA A 35 -8.27 10.14 1.27
C ALA A 35 -8.00 8.93 0.36
N VAL A 36 -7.20 7.96 0.84
CA VAL A 36 -6.83 6.74 0.09
C VAL A 36 -8.05 5.91 -0.28
N PHE A 37 -9.01 5.77 0.64
CA PHE A 37 -10.24 4.99 0.42
C PHE A 37 -11.45 5.84 0.01
N TYR A 38 -11.23 7.06 -0.43
CA TYR A 38 -12.26 7.97 -0.92
C TYR A 38 -13.47 8.16 0.01
N ARG A 39 -13.25 8.14 1.33
CA ARG A 39 -14.23 8.62 2.31
C ARG A 39 -14.43 10.14 2.25
N LEU A 40 -13.45 10.84 1.73
CA LEU A 40 -13.55 12.19 1.24
C LEU A 40 -13.78 12.08 -0.26
N ARG A 41 -14.86 12.65 -0.77
CA ARG A 41 -15.24 12.48 -2.17
C ARG A 41 -14.21 13.06 -3.14
N PRO A 42 -13.95 12.37 -4.27
CA PRO A 42 -13.04 12.87 -5.30
C PRO A 42 -13.45 14.26 -5.78
N SER A 43 -12.49 15.14 -6.00
CA SER A 43 -12.67 16.52 -6.45
C SER A 43 -13.47 17.42 -5.48
N GLU A 44 -13.96 16.88 -4.38
CA GLU A 44 -14.69 17.67 -3.39
C GLU A 44 -13.72 18.46 -2.51
N ARG A 45 -14.06 19.71 -2.27
CA ARG A 45 -13.29 20.58 -1.37
C ARG A 45 -13.46 20.13 0.07
N ILE A 46 -12.35 19.98 0.77
CA ILE A 46 -12.33 19.61 2.19
C ILE A 46 -12.76 20.81 3.04
N ASN A 47 -13.86 20.66 3.76
CA ASN A 47 -14.25 21.62 4.79
C ASN A 47 -13.41 21.38 6.04
N GLU A 48 -12.35 22.17 6.22
CA GLU A 48 -11.42 22.04 7.34
C GLU A 48 -12.09 22.17 8.72
N VAL A 49 -13.11 23.00 8.84
CA VAL A 49 -13.84 23.23 10.10
C VAL A 49 -14.65 21.98 10.47
N GLU A 50 -15.41 21.47 9.53
CA GLU A 50 -16.23 20.29 9.72
C GLU A 50 -15.36 19.04 9.93
N LEU A 51 -14.28 18.88 9.17
CA LEU A 51 -13.37 17.75 9.31
C LEU A 51 -12.65 17.78 10.68
N ALA A 52 -12.21 18.94 11.15
CA ALA A 52 -11.61 19.09 12.48
C ALA A 52 -12.60 18.69 13.59
N ARG A 53 -13.85 19.18 13.50
CA ARG A 53 -14.93 18.81 14.42
C ARG A 53 -15.19 17.31 14.42
N ARG A 54 -15.33 16.69 13.26
CA ARG A 54 -15.57 15.25 13.09
C ARG A 54 -14.41 14.39 13.65
N LEU A 55 -13.17 14.88 13.52
CA LEU A 55 -11.99 14.19 14.03
C LEU A 55 -11.71 14.47 15.50
N GLY A 56 -12.43 15.44 16.14
CA GLY A 56 -12.21 15.84 17.52
C GLY A 56 -10.85 16.53 17.76
N VAL A 57 -10.37 17.30 16.77
CA VAL A 57 -9.05 17.96 16.82
C VAL A 57 -9.16 19.46 16.50
N SER A 58 -8.14 20.24 16.88
CA SER A 58 -8.04 21.64 16.47
C SER A 58 -7.59 21.73 15.01
N ARG A 59 -7.76 22.92 14.39
CA ARG A 59 -7.42 23.17 12.99
C ARG A 59 -5.92 23.08 12.70
N THR A 60 -5.08 23.38 13.67
CA THR A 60 -3.61 23.38 13.47
C THR A 60 -3.07 21.99 13.09
N PRO A 61 -3.24 20.93 13.90
CA PRO A 61 -2.77 19.59 13.51
C PRO A 61 -3.46 19.04 12.27
N LEU A 62 -4.72 19.45 12.00
CA LEU A 62 -5.40 19.08 10.76
C LEU A 62 -4.72 19.71 9.55
N ARG A 63 -4.42 21.02 9.57
CA ARG A 63 -3.76 21.71 8.45
C ARG A 63 -2.35 21.20 8.21
N GLU A 64 -1.62 20.86 9.26
CA GLU A 64 -0.32 20.19 9.15
C GLU A 64 -0.45 18.86 8.40
N ALA A 65 -1.42 18.02 8.77
CA ALA A 65 -1.72 16.76 8.10
C ALA A 65 -2.14 16.96 6.62
N LEU A 66 -3.00 17.93 6.34
CA LEU A 66 -3.46 18.24 4.98
C LEU A 66 -2.30 18.75 4.09
N ASN A 67 -1.45 19.62 4.61
CA ASN A 67 -0.24 20.08 3.91
C ASN A 67 0.68 18.92 3.55
N ARG A 68 0.95 18.03 4.51
CA ARG A 68 1.77 16.85 4.29
C ARG A 68 1.16 15.92 3.24
N LEU A 69 -0.14 15.67 3.31
CA LEU A 69 -0.86 14.83 2.33
C LEU A 69 -0.88 15.45 0.94
N ALA A 70 -0.94 16.77 0.82
CA ALA A 70 -0.83 17.46 -0.46
C ALA A 70 0.59 17.33 -1.05
N ALA A 71 1.62 17.51 -0.23
CA ALA A 71 3.02 17.31 -0.65
C ALA A 71 3.31 15.86 -1.09
N GLU A 72 2.67 14.87 -0.45
CA GLU A 72 2.77 13.46 -0.80
C GLU A 72 1.87 13.05 -1.99
N GLY A 73 1.06 13.96 -2.52
CA GLY A 73 0.20 13.71 -3.69
C GLY A 73 -1.05 12.87 -3.42
N PHE A 74 -1.56 12.89 -2.19
CA PHE A 74 -2.88 12.34 -1.82
C PHE A 74 -4.00 13.35 -1.95
N LEU A 75 -3.68 14.63 -1.78
CA LEU A 75 -4.59 15.77 -1.91
C LEU A 75 -4.03 16.78 -2.91
N GLU A 76 -4.87 17.63 -3.39
CA GLU A 76 -4.52 18.83 -4.15
C GLU A 76 -4.70 20.06 -3.27
N ALA A 77 -3.66 20.89 -3.18
CA ALA A 77 -3.73 22.19 -2.53
C ALA A 77 -3.94 23.29 -3.58
N THR A 78 -4.99 24.05 -3.47
CA THR A 78 -5.27 25.20 -4.35
C THR A 78 -5.14 26.49 -3.56
N VAL A 79 -4.36 27.44 -4.08
CA VAL A 79 -4.14 28.74 -3.45
C VAL A 79 -5.48 29.42 -3.20
N ASN A 80 -5.73 29.88 -1.98
CA ASN A 80 -6.95 30.51 -1.50
C ASN A 80 -8.23 29.65 -1.59
N ARG A 81 -8.13 28.37 -2.00
CA ARG A 81 -9.27 27.46 -2.09
C ARG A 81 -9.20 26.27 -1.15
N GLY A 82 -8.06 26.09 -0.43
CA GLY A 82 -7.85 24.98 0.51
C GLY A 82 -7.46 23.68 -0.19
N TYR A 83 -7.97 22.56 0.30
CA TYR A 83 -7.59 21.23 -0.15
C TYR A 83 -8.76 20.49 -0.78
N SER A 84 -8.49 19.65 -1.76
CA SER A 84 -9.44 18.72 -2.36
C SER A 84 -8.82 17.33 -2.53
N VAL A 85 -9.66 16.29 -2.53
CA VAL A 85 -9.23 14.94 -2.83
C VAL A 85 -8.98 14.83 -4.33
N LEU A 86 -7.90 14.18 -4.69
CA LEU A 86 -7.55 13.96 -6.09
C LEU A 86 -8.63 13.13 -6.80
N PRO A 87 -8.96 13.46 -8.06
CA PRO A 87 -9.93 12.70 -8.83
C PRO A 87 -9.43 11.27 -9.08
N LEU A 88 -10.38 10.34 -9.18
CA LEU A 88 -10.12 9.00 -9.69
C LEU A 88 -10.07 9.07 -11.22
N ASP A 89 -8.93 9.50 -11.74
CA ASP A 89 -8.72 9.76 -13.17
C ASP A 89 -7.97 8.60 -13.84
N PRO A 90 -8.48 8.06 -14.98
CA PRO A 90 -7.84 6.99 -15.73
C PRO A 90 -6.39 7.29 -16.12
N LYS A 91 -6.14 8.51 -16.61
CA LYS A 91 -4.79 8.93 -17.03
C LYS A 91 -3.81 8.91 -15.85
N ARG A 92 -4.26 9.40 -14.70
CA ARG A 92 -3.44 9.38 -13.48
C ARG A 92 -3.13 7.95 -13.03
N VAL A 93 -4.13 7.07 -13.04
CA VAL A 93 -3.95 5.66 -12.68
C VAL A 93 -2.95 5.00 -13.64
N LEU A 94 -3.10 5.21 -14.96
CA LEU A 94 -2.15 4.73 -15.98
C LEU A 94 -0.72 5.18 -15.67
N THR A 95 -0.52 6.47 -15.43
CA THR A 95 0.81 7.04 -15.13
C THR A 95 1.45 6.42 -13.87
N LEU A 96 0.63 6.10 -12.85
CA LEU A 96 1.13 5.41 -11.64
C LEU A 96 1.57 3.97 -11.95
N TYR A 97 0.84 3.24 -12.80
CA TYR A 97 1.23 1.89 -13.24
C TYR A 97 2.49 1.90 -14.11
N GLU A 98 2.63 2.87 -15.02
CA GLU A 98 3.83 3.04 -15.85
C GLU A 98 5.07 3.32 -14.96
N TYR A 99 4.91 4.20 -13.98
CA TYR A 99 5.99 4.49 -13.03
C TYR A 99 6.32 3.26 -12.18
N ARG A 100 5.31 2.52 -11.71
CA ARG A 100 5.48 1.27 -10.95
C ARG A 100 6.27 0.25 -11.78
N ALA A 101 5.89 0.02 -13.03
CA ALA A 101 6.57 -0.91 -13.92
C ALA A 101 8.05 -0.54 -14.10
N THR A 102 8.33 0.72 -14.41
CA THR A 102 9.71 1.22 -14.59
C THR A 102 10.55 1.01 -13.32
N LEU A 103 10.00 1.33 -12.15
CA LEU A 103 10.68 1.21 -10.87
C LEU A 103 10.94 -0.26 -10.52
N GLU A 104 9.93 -1.13 -10.61
CA GLU A 104 10.07 -2.53 -10.20
C GLU A 104 10.92 -3.35 -11.16
N ILE A 105 10.88 -3.06 -12.46
CA ILE A 105 11.79 -3.66 -13.45
C ILE A 105 13.25 -3.27 -13.16
N GLY A 106 13.50 -1.99 -12.86
CA GLY A 106 14.82 -1.53 -12.47
C GLY A 106 15.31 -2.19 -11.17
N ALA A 107 14.43 -2.29 -10.18
CA ALA A 107 14.72 -2.96 -8.91
C ALA A 107 14.99 -4.45 -9.09
N LEU A 108 14.21 -5.16 -9.91
CA LEU A 108 14.40 -6.57 -10.20
C LEU A 108 15.78 -6.83 -10.83
N ARG A 109 16.23 -5.99 -11.76
CA ARG A 109 17.56 -6.11 -12.37
C ARG A 109 18.66 -5.97 -11.32
N LEU A 110 18.56 -4.98 -10.44
CA LEU A 110 19.50 -4.81 -9.32
C LEU A 110 19.43 -5.97 -8.34
N ALA A 111 18.23 -6.46 -8.02
CA ALA A 111 18.05 -7.62 -7.15
C ALA A 111 18.67 -8.89 -7.74
N ALA A 112 18.61 -9.09 -9.07
CA ALA A 112 19.27 -10.20 -9.75
C ALA A 112 20.80 -10.19 -9.58
N GLU A 113 21.40 -9.01 -9.37
CA GLU A 113 22.83 -8.86 -9.13
C GLU A 113 23.19 -8.97 -7.63
N ARG A 114 22.33 -8.44 -6.73
CA ARG A 114 22.68 -8.14 -5.35
C ARG A 114 22.09 -9.08 -4.31
N ALA A 115 20.95 -9.71 -4.62
CA ALA A 115 20.25 -10.54 -3.64
C ALA A 115 21.10 -11.73 -3.20
N ASP A 116 21.14 -11.98 -1.90
CA ASP A 116 21.69 -13.19 -1.31
C ASP A 116 20.64 -14.30 -1.23
N GLU A 117 21.07 -15.53 -0.93
CA GLU A 117 20.17 -16.67 -0.83
C GLU A 117 19.13 -16.48 0.29
N GLY A 118 19.51 -15.89 1.42
CA GLY A 118 18.60 -15.65 2.53
C GLY A 118 17.46 -14.70 2.15
N GLY A 119 17.76 -13.63 1.40
CA GLY A 119 16.76 -12.71 0.86
C GLY A 119 15.86 -13.38 -0.17
N LEU A 120 16.41 -14.25 -1.04
CA LEU A 120 15.62 -15.01 -2.01
C LEU A 120 14.73 -16.06 -1.34
N ASP A 121 15.16 -16.69 -0.23
CA ASP A 121 14.32 -17.60 0.55
C ASP A 121 13.13 -16.87 1.20
N GLN A 122 13.35 -15.66 1.71
CA GLN A 122 12.28 -14.83 2.25
C GLN A 122 11.30 -14.41 1.15
N LEU A 123 11.81 -14.05 -0.05
CA LEU A 123 10.97 -13.70 -1.20
C LEU A 123 10.11 -14.89 -1.64
N ASP A 124 10.67 -16.09 -1.65
CA ASP A 124 9.96 -17.33 -1.97
C ASP A 124 8.85 -17.64 -0.97
N ALA A 125 9.11 -17.45 0.33
CA ALA A 125 8.08 -17.57 1.36
C ALA A 125 6.92 -16.58 1.15
N LEU A 126 7.22 -15.34 0.72
CA LEU A 126 6.21 -14.35 0.37
C LEU A 126 5.44 -14.72 -0.90
N ALA A 127 6.11 -15.28 -1.93
CA ALA A 127 5.45 -15.78 -3.13
C ALA A 127 4.43 -16.89 -2.79
N ARG A 128 4.82 -17.86 -1.96
CA ARG A 128 3.88 -18.88 -1.45
C ARG A 128 2.71 -18.28 -0.68
N ARG A 129 2.96 -17.23 0.12
CA ARG A 129 1.90 -16.54 0.85
C ARG A 129 0.89 -15.88 -0.08
N THR A 130 1.32 -15.30 -1.20
CA THR A 130 0.38 -14.74 -2.20
C THR A 130 -0.50 -15.83 -2.83
N GLN A 131 0.05 -17.00 -3.15
CA GLN A 131 -0.75 -18.14 -3.64
C GLN A 131 -1.82 -18.57 -2.63
N HIS A 132 -1.47 -18.70 -1.34
CA HIS A 132 -2.41 -19.08 -0.29
C HIS A 132 -3.44 -17.99 0.04
N SER A 133 -3.21 -16.74 -0.36
CA SER A 133 -4.18 -15.67 -0.18
C SER A 133 -5.30 -15.67 -1.22
N THR A 134 -5.17 -16.44 -2.29
CA THR A 134 -6.19 -16.58 -3.34
C THR A 134 -7.50 -17.11 -2.73
N GLY A 135 -8.62 -16.40 -2.96
CA GLY A 135 -9.91 -16.71 -2.35
C GLY A 135 -10.14 -16.16 -0.95
N GLN A 136 -9.15 -15.50 -0.36
CA GLN A 136 -9.31 -14.72 0.86
C GLN A 136 -9.92 -13.34 0.56
N ASP A 137 -10.14 -12.56 1.62
CA ASP A 137 -10.54 -11.16 1.52
C ASP A 137 -9.56 -10.34 0.66
N ALA A 138 -10.09 -9.44 -0.18
CA ALA A 138 -9.30 -8.62 -1.10
C ALA A 138 -8.21 -7.78 -0.41
N LEU A 139 -8.45 -7.34 0.84
CA LEU A 139 -7.43 -6.64 1.62
C LEU A 139 -6.27 -7.55 2.03
N ALA A 140 -6.57 -8.80 2.40
CA ALA A 140 -5.54 -9.78 2.74
C ALA A 140 -4.70 -10.16 1.50
N GLN A 141 -5.35 -10.33 0.35
CA GLN A 141 -4.67 -10.55 -0.93
C GLN A 141 -3.78 -9.37 -1.30
N LEU A 142 -4.30 -8.14 -1.19
CA LEU A 142 -3.54 -6.92 -1.47
C LEU A 142 -2.32 -6.79 -0.56
N ALA A 143 -2.47 -7.08 0.73
CA ALA A 143 -1.36 -7.02 1.68
C ALA A 143 -0.28 -8.06 1.38
N ALA A 144 -0.65 -9.27 0.96
CA ALA A 144 0.29 -10.32 0.56
C ALA A 144 1.07 -9.93 -0.70
N ASP A 145 0.39 -9.39 -1.70
CA ASP A 145 0.98 -8.91 -2.95
C ASP A 145 1.93 -7.70 -2.69
N GLU A 146 1.49 -6.72 -1.89
CA GLU A 146 2.34 -5.59 -1.49
C GLU A 146 3.60 -6.04 -0.73
N ALA A 147 3.49 -7.05 0.12
CA ALA A 147 4.64 -7.58 0.86
C ALA A 147 5.67 -8.22 -0.09
N PHE A 148 5.22 -9.03 -1.07
CA PHE A 148 6.10 -9.62 -2.08
C PHE A 148 6.87 -8.56 -2.86
N HIS A 149 6.17 -7.62 -3.49
CA HIS A 149 6.79 -6.57 -4.29
C HIS A 149 7.71 -5.65 -3.46
N THR A 150 7.31 -5.33 -2.23
CA THR A 150 8.14 -4.52 -1.32
C THR A 150 9.45 -5.23 -0.97
N HIS A 151 9.40 -6.54 -0.72
CA HIS A 151 10.60 -7.32 -0.44
C HIS A 151 11.49 -7.46 -1.67
N LEU A 152 10.92 -7.73 -2.85
CA LEU A 152 11.65 -7.78 -4.11
C LEU A 152 12.43 -6.48 -4.34
N VAL A 153 11.78 -5.32 -4.17
CA VAL A 153 12.44 -4.01 -4.33
C VAL A 153 13.48 -3.77 -3.22
N ALA A 154 13.29 -4.31 -2.01
CA ALA A 154 14.29 -4.23 -0.95
C ALA A 154 15.58 -4.98 -1.30
N LEU A 155 15.49 -6.11 -2.02
CA LEU A 155 16.65 -6.88 -2.51
C LEU A 155 17.51 -6.10 -3.53
N ALA A 156 16.99 -5.02 -4.11
CA ALA A 156 17.77 -4.12 -4.95
C ALA A 156 18.80 -3.29 -4.16
N ASP A 157 18.75 -3.32 -2.82
CA ASP A 157 19.58 -2.50 -1.92
C ASP A 157 19.59 -1.01 -2.35
N ASN A 158 18.39 -0.48 -2.61
CA ASN A 158 18.17 0.92 -2.98
C ASN A 158 17.02 1.52 -2.18
N ALA A 159 17.37 2.25 -1.12
CA ALA A 159 16.39 2.83 -0.20
C ALA A 159 15.42 3.83 -0.87
N GLU A 160 15.86 4.52 -1.93
CA GLU A 160 15.01 5.46 -2.67
C GLU A 160 13.94 4.73 -3.50
N MET A 161 14.31 3.63 -4.17
CA MET A 161 13.35 2.78 -4.88
C MET A 161 12.31 2.21 -3.92
N LEU A 162 12.75 1.76 -2.75
CA LEU A 162 11.86 1.21 -1.73
C LEU A 162 10.88 2.26 -1.17
N ARG A 163 11.36 3.49 -0.91
CA ARG A 163 10.48 4.61 -0.51
C ARG A 163 9.46 4.94 -1.59
N SER A 164 9.91 5.00 -2.84
CA SER A 164 9.05 5.30 -3.98
C SER A 164 7.96 4.23 -4.17
N LEU A 165 8.32 2.94 -4.06
CA LEU A 165 7.34 1.86 -4.17
C LEU A 165 6.29 1.93 -3.05
N ARG A 166 6.71 2.18 -1.81
CA ARG A 166 5.78 2.33 -0.69
C ARG A 166 4.77 3.45 -0.92
N SER A 167 5.24 4.61 -1.41
CA SER A 167 4.36 5.73 -1.77
C SER A 167 3.40 5.37 -2.91
N LEU A 168 3.89 4.67 -3.95
CA LEU A 168 3.06 4.19 -5.06
C LEU A 168 1.98 3.22 -4.57
N ASN A 169 2.34 2.22 -3.75
CA ASN A 169 1.40 1.25 -3.20
C ASN A 169 0.25 1.94 -2.46
N GLU A 170 0.56 2.93 -1.62
CA GLU A 170 -0.46 3.69 -0.90
C GLU A 170 -1.39 4.48 -1.85
N ARG A 171 -0.83 5.14 -2.86
CA ARG A 171 -1.59 5.95 -3.83
C ARG A 171 -2.44 5.10 -4.77
N MET A 172 -2.07 3.85 -5.00
CA MET A 172 -2.78 2.90 -5.86
C MET A 172 -3.70 1.96 -5.08
N ARG A 173 -3.65 1.98 -3.74
CA ARG A 173 -4.27 0.98 -2.87
C ARG A 173 -5.75 0.76 -3.15
N PHE A 174 -6.53 1.83 -3.32
CA PHE A 174 -7.95 1.73 -3.61
C PHE A 174 -8.24 1.03 -4.96
N ILE A 175 -7.55 1.43 -6.03
CA ILE A 175 -7.74 0.83 -7.36
C ILE A 175 -7.30 -0.64 -7.37
N ARG A 176 -6.22 -0.97 -6.68
CA ARG A 176 -5.74 -2.35 -6.57
C ARG A 176 -6.70 -3.21 -5.75
N TRP A 177 -7.28 -2.63 -4.70
CA TRP A 177 -8.33 -3.32 -3.95
C TRP A 177 -9.57 -3.57 -4.83
N ILE A 178 -10.05 -2.59 -5.60
CA ILE A 178 -11.17 -2.76 -6.55
C ILE A 178 -10.88 -3.89 -7.54
N ASP A 179 -9.66 -3.93 -8.08
CA ASP A 179 -9.26 -4.99 -9.02
C ASP A 179 -9.32 -6.39 -8.38
N LEU A 180 -8.95 -6.52 -7.12
CA LEU A 180 -9.02 -7.79 -6.39
C LEU A 180 -10.44 -8.13 -5.92
N ASP A 181 -11.23 -7.15 -5.49
CA ASP A 181 -12.60 -7.36 -4.97
C ASP A 181 -13.61 -7.65 -6.08
N LYS A 182 -13.51 -6.96 -7.23
CA LYS A 182 -14.41 -7.08 -8.38
C LYS A 182 -13.82 -7.86 -9.54
N GLY A 183 -12.51 -8.12 -9.49
CA GLY A 183 -11.80 -8.83 -10.54
C GLY A 183 -12.05 -10.34 -10.50
N GLN A 184 -11.77 -10.99 -11.63
CA GLN A 184 -11.73 -12.46 -11.65
C GLN A 184 -10.41 -12.95 -11.03
N PRO A 185 -10.44 -14.06 -10.26
CA PRO A 185 -9.22 -14.70 -9.80
C PRO A 185 -8.31 -15.01 -11.00
N GLY A 186 -7.11 -14.50 -10.98
CA GLY A 186 -6.13 -14.71 -12.06
C GLY A 186 -4.92 -15.51 -11.58
N HIS A 187 -4.16 -16.08 -12.52
CA HIS A 187 -2.94 -16.84 -12.26
C HIS A 187 -1.72 -15.95 -11.88
N TRP A 188 -1.94 -14.69 -11.50
CA TRP A 188 -0.88 -13.73 -11.18
C TRP A 188 -0.01 -14.16 -9.99
N THR A 189 -0.53 -15.03 -9.13
CA THR A 189 0.21 -15.55 -7.99
C THR A 189 1.29 -16.56 -8.39
N ASP A 190 1.10 -17.28 -9.49
CA ASP A 190 2.09 -18.23 -10.02
C ASP A 190 3.30 -17.49 -10.62
N GLU A 191 3.09 -16.28 -11.10
CA GLU A 191 4.14 -15.43 -11.66
C GLU A 191 5.15 -15.00 -10.59
N HIS A 192 4.73 -14.83 -9.34
CA HIS A 192 5.64 -14.52 -8.23
C HIS A 192 6.67 -15.65 -8.01
N ALA A 193 6.23 -16.90 -8.00
CA ALA A 193 7.14 -18.04 -7.87
C ALA A 193 8.12 -18.12 -9.07
N THR A 194 7.63 -17.83 -10.28
CA THR A 194 8.49 -17.76 -11.47
C THR A 194 9.51 -16.62 -11.38
N MET A 195 9.13 -15.45 -10.87
CA MET A 195 10.07 -14.33 -10.63
C MET A 195 11.19 -14.74 -9.67
N VAL A 196 10.86 -15.45 -8.59
CA VAL A 196 11.87 -15.96 -7.63
C VAL A 196 12.83 -16.91 -8.33
N ALA A 197 12.33 -17.85 -9.14
CA ALA A 197 13.16 -18.79 -9.88
C ALA A 197 14.12 -18.07 -10.85
N LEU A 198 13.64 -17.04 -11.56
CA LEU A 198 14.45 -16.23 -12.46
C LEU A 198 15.52 -15.42 -11.71
N LEU A 199 15.19 -14.87 -10.54
CA LEU A 199 16.16 -14.18 -9.69
C LEU A 199 17.26 -15.14 -9.18
N ARG A 200 16.91 -16.39 -8.77
CA ARG A 200 17.89 -17.41 -8.42
C ARG A 200 18.80 -17.79 -9.59
N ALA A 201 18.23 -17.87 -10.80
CA ALA A 201 18.98 -18.11 -12.03
C ALA A 201 19.79 -16.87 -12.49
N ARG A 202 19.69 -15.73 -11.81
CA ARG A 202 20.29 -14.44 -12.21
C ARG A 202 19.84 -13.98 -13.60
N ASP A 203 18.72 -14.47 -14.10
CA ASP A 203 18.14 -14.07 -15.39
C ASP A 203 17.34 -12.78 -15.24
N ALA A 204 18.06 -11.66 -15.19
CA ALA A 204 17.47 -10.34 -15.09
C ALA A 204 16.62 -9.97 -16.32
N GLY A 205 16.92 -10.54 -17.50
CA GLY A 205 16.22 -10.27 -18.75
C GLY A 205 14.82 -10.87 -18.74
N ALA A 206 14.71 -12.18 -18.52
CA ALA A 206 13.43 -12.87 -18.43
C ALA A 206 12.60 -12.36 -17.23
N GLY A 207 13.26 -12.10 -16.10
CA GLY A 207 12.61 -11.52 -14.93
C GLY A 207 11.99 -10.14 -15.19
N ALA A 208 12.70 -9.26 -15.88
CA ALA A 208 12.21 -7.95 -16.29
C ALA A 208 11.01 -8.04 -17.24
N ALA A 209 11.06 -8.95 -18.21
CA ALA A 209 9.95 -9.17 -19.14
C ALA A 209 8.70 -9.70 -18.41
N LEU A 210 8.88 -10.64 -17.48
CA LEU A 210 7.79 -11.17 -16.68
C LEU A 210 7.18 -10.08 -15.77
N MET A 211 8.01 -9.27 -15.09
CA MET A 211 7.55 -8.16 -14.27
C MET A 211 6.77 -7.12 -15.10
N GLN A 212 7.24 -6.79 -16.29
CA GLN A 212 6.53 -5.91 -17.22
C GLN A 212 5.14 -6.47 -17.53
N ALA A 213 5.05 -7.73 -17.96
CA ALA A 213 3.78 -8.38 -18.28
C ALA A 213 2.85 -8.45 -17.05
N HIS A 214 3.39 -8.79 -15.88
CA HIS A 214 2.66 -8.87 -14.62
C HIS A 214 1.98 -7.55 -14.24
N ILE A 215 2.70 -6.44 -14.34
CA ILE A 215 2.16 -5.12 -13.99
C ILE A 215 1.21 -4.59 -15.07
N THR A 216 1.57 -4.73 -16.36
CA THR A 216 0.80 -4.12 -17.46
C THR A 216 -0.48 -4.85 -17.78
N ARG A 217 -0.60 -6.13 -17.49
CA ARG A 217 -1.85 -6.90 -17.71
C ARG A 217 -3.08 -6.27 -17.02
N ARG A 218 -2.86 -5.56 -15.94
CA ARG A 218 -3.94 -4.84 -15.22
C ARG A 218 -4.38 -3.57 -15.93
N LEU A 219 -3.55 -3.03 -16.84
CA LEU A 219 -3.86 -1.78 -17.56
C LEU A 219 -5.04 -1.92 -18.50
N ASP A 220 -5.22 -3.10 -19.11
CA ASP A 220 -6.34 -3.38 -20.02
C ASP A 220 -7.70 -3.27 -19.31
N ARG A 221 -7.73 -3.40 -17.98
CA ARG A 221 -8.92 -3.35 -17.16
C ARG A 221 -9.12 -2.02 -16.43
N ILE A 222 -8.24 -1.05 -16.65
CA ILE A 222 -8.25 0.23 -15.90
C ILE A 222 -9.61 0.93 -15.97
N THR A 223 -10.24 0.95 -17.16
CA THR A 223 -11.54 1.60 -17.33
C THR A 223 -12.64 0.92 -16.51
N GLU A 224 -12.62 -0.41 -16.43
CA GLU A 224 -13.57 -1.19 -15.62
C GLU A 224 -13.33 -0.98 -14.13
N MET A 225 -12.07 -1.01 -13.70
CA MET A 225 -11.68 -0.74 -12.30
C MET A 225 -12.13 0.65 -11.85
N ILE A 226 -11.96 1.66 -12.71
CA ILE A 226 -12.38 3.02 -12.41
C ILE A 226 -13.91 3.14 -12.33
N ARG A 227 -14.66 2.53 -13.25
CA ARG A 227 -16.12 2.48 -13.17
C ARG A 227 -16.60 1.81 -11.89
N ALA A 228 -16.01 0.67 -11.52
CA ALA A 228 -16.32 -0.03 -10.28
C ALA A 228 -15.94 0.81 -9.04
N GLY A 229 -14.80 1.51 -9.09
CA GLY A 229 -14.36 2.42 -8.05
C GLY A 229 -15.34 3.59 -7.84
N PHE A 230 -15.81 4.20 -8.91
CA PHE A 230 -16.84 5.24 -8.82
C PHE A 230 -18.14 4.69 -8.21
N ALA A 231 -18.59 3.52 -8.65
CA ALA A 231 -19.77 2.89 -8.06
C ALA A 231 -19.58 2.71 -6.55
N GLU A 232 -18.45 2.15 -6.10
CA GLU A 232 -18.14 1.92 -4.68
C GLU A 232 -18.13 3.24 -3.87
N ILE A 233 -17.56 4.32 -4.42
CA ILE A 233 -17.50 5.64 -3.76
C ILE A 233 -18.88 6.23 -3.55
N TYR A 234 -19.80 6.09 -4.51
CA TYR A 234 -21.08 6.80 -4.52
C TYR A 234 -22.27 5.95 -4.06
N THR A 235 -22.18 4.61 -4.06
CA THR A 235 -23.28 3.73 -3.63
C THR A 235 -23.15 3.24 -2.19
N GLY A 236 -22.07 3.46 -1.55
CA GLY A 236 -21.79 3.08 -0.16
C GLY A 236 -20.46 2.37 -0.03
N ASN A 237 -19.52 3.03 0.58
CA ASN A 237 -18.15 2.57 0.71
C ASN A 237 -18.03 1.51 1.84
N ALA A 238 -18.46 0.28 1.57
CA ALA A 238 -18.38 -0.86 2.50
C ALA A 238 -16.95 -1.12 2.96
N LEU A 239 -15.95 -0.91 2.08
CA LEU A 239 -14.54 -1.06 2.41
C LEU A 239 -14.10 -0.06 3.46
N ALA A 240 -14.49 1.21 3.30
CA ALA A 240 -14.08 2.24 4.23
C ALA A 240 -14.70 2.04 5.62
N ALA A 241 -15.92 1.50 5.71
CA ALA A 241 -16.52 1.11 6.99
C ALA A 241 -15.69 0.00 7.66
N ARG A 242 -15.24 -0.99 6.90
CA ARG A 242 -14.42 -2.10 7.42
C ARG A 242 -13.03 -1.67 7.92
N ILE A 243 -12.37 -0.71 7.26
CA ILE A 243 -11.00 -0.28 7.58
C ILE A 243 -10.97 0.72 8.73
N LEU A 244 -11.94 1.64 8.77
CA LEU A 244 -11.93 2.77 9.69
C LEU A 244 -12.88 2.59 10.88
N GLY A 245 -13.63 1.46 10.90
CA GLY A 245 -14.71 1.24 11.85
C GLY A 245 -15.90 2.19 11.61
N ASP A 246 -17.05 1.89 12.19
CA ASP A 246 -18.29 2.68 12.11
C ASP A 246 -18.23 4.02 12.88
N ALA A 247 -17.07 4.63 13.00
CA ALA A 247 -16.95 5.99 13.53
C ALA A 247 -17.46 6.98 12.48
N ALA A 248 -18.79 6.98 12.27
CA ALA A 248 -19.53 8.02 11.59
C ALA A 248 -19.60 9.28 12.46
#